data_07fcf48de1aff47d5880aaf96de55fa0
#
_entry.id   07fcf48de1aff47d5880aaf96de55fa0
#
_cell.length_a   1.000
_cell.length_b   1.000
_cell.length_c   1.000
_cell.angle_alpha   90.00
_cell.angle_beta   90.00
_cell.angle_gamma   90.00
#
_symmetry.space_group_name_H-M   'P 1'
#
loop_
_entity.id
_entity.type
_entity.pdbx_description
1 polymer ?
#
loop_
_entity_poly.entity_id
_entity_poly.type
_entity_poly.pdbx_seq_one_letter_code
_entity_poly.pdbx_strand_id
1 'polypeptide(L)'
;MTISSTGKKRTIVEFESLAWRYDDLFSRSRIGTQRGTVWEVLADVFRPGDAILVLNCRTREDEIFLAMLDVSVVAGYAAEGVIHDELRSGRTFDGALANFSGLHSITDFQQTARDLACLLTMGAPLIVCISTRFCLSETLWFLVRCKYRDAFRRSSGIATVKVRDREVKIHYPTLREVRKSFSPFFLMHSCMGIGVAIPPLYLEPVLHKYPRVLSLLRLIDRRVSHLPFVRTIGDHMLLYFERVQR
;
A
#
# COMPACT_ATOMS: atom_id res chain seq x y z
N MET A 1 15.70 37.47 -18.51
CA MET A 1 14.62 36.53 -18.87
C MET A 1 14.76 35.33 -17.95
N THR A 2 14.03 35.33 -16.85
CA THR A 2 14.24 34.46 -15.68
C THR A 2 13.27 33.30 -15.79
N ILE A 3 13.76 32.08 -15.99
CA ILE A 3 12.93 30.86 -16.02
C ILE A 3 12.76 30.42 -14.58
N SER A 4 11.56 30.63 -14.06
CA SER A 4 11.13 30.17 -12.74
C SER A 4 10.99 28.65 -12.75
N SER A 5 11.93 27.96 -12.12
CA SER A 5 11.87 26.53 -11.79
C SER A 5 10.90 26.37 -10.63
N THR A 6 9.70 25.85 -10.91
CA THR A 6 8.74 25.45 -9.90
C THR A 6 9.22 24.19 -9.21
N GLY A 7 10.09 24.33 -8.21
CA GLY A 7 10.56 23.24 -7.38
C GLY A 7 9.40 22.64 -6.58
N LYS A 8 8.98 21.40 -6.92
CA LYS A 8 8.13 20.58 -6.05
C LYS A 8 8.81 20.46 -4.69
N LYS A 9 8.16 20.97 -3.66
CA LYS A 9 8.65 20.95 -2.27
C LYS A 9 8.94 19.52 -1.84
N ARG A 10 10.21 19.20 -1.65
CA ARG A 10 10.68 18.05 -0.89
C ARG A 10 10.32 18.32 0.57
N THR A 11 9.51 17.47 1.15
CA THR A 11 9.17 17.59 2.56
C THR A 11 10.07 16.68 3.36
N ILE A 12 11.15 17.26 3.89
CA ILE A 12 11.85 16.69 5.04
C ILE A 12 10.97 17.07 6.23
N VAL A 13 10.36 16.08 6.88
CA VAL A 13 9.53 16.33 8.07
C VAL A 13 10.47 16.44 9.26
N GLU A 14 10.63 17.64 9.81
CA GLU A 14 11.37 17.86 11.05
C GLU A 14 10.60 17.31 12.26
N PHE A 15 11.31 16.58 13.11
CA PHE A 15 10.81 15.54 14.01
C PHE A 15 10.26 16.00 15.37
N GLU A 16 10.64 17.17 15.90
CA GLU A 16 10.38 17.51 17.30
C GLU A 16 8.92 17.75 17.68
N SER A 17 8.02 17.89 16.71
CA SER A 17 6.61 18.17 16.97
C SER A 17 5.66 16.95 16.85
N LEU A 18 6.17 15.76 16.57
CA LEU A 18 5.35 14.62 16.13
C LEU A 18 5.09 13.55 17.20
N ALA A 19 5.91 13.44 18.24
CA ALA A 19 5.76 12.42 19.28
C ALA A 19 4.38 12.45 19.98
N TRP A 20 3.82 13.64 20.22
CA TRP A 20 2.49 13.79 20.82
C TRP A 20 1.34 13.48 19.84
N ARG A 21 1.60 13.50 18.54
CA ARG A 21 0.63 13.12 17.50
C ARG A 21 0.50 11.61 17.33
N TYR A 22 1.46 10.84 17.82
CA TYR A 22 1.45 9.38 17.72
C TYR A 22 0.24 8.78 18.45
N ASP A 23 0.06 9.13 19.72
CA ASP A 23 -1.10 8.67 20.50
C ASP A 23 -2.42 9.19 19.91
N ASP A 24 -2.42 10.39 19.33
CA ASP A 24 -3.58 11.01 18.70
C ASP A 24 -3.92 10.37 17.34
N LEU A 25 -2.93 9.94 16.56
CA LEU A 25 -3.13 9.20 15.30
C LEU A 25 -3.66 7.79 15.54
N PHE A 26 -3.17 7.09 16.57
CA PHE A 26 -3.66 5.76 16.93
C PHE A 26 -4.97 5.80 17.71
N SER A 27 -5.19 6.82 18.55
CA SER A 27 -6.39 6.95 19.38
C SER A 27 -7.60 7.52 18.62
N ARG A 28 -7.37 8.38 17.65
CA ARG A 28 -8.43 8.92 16.79
C ARG A 28 -8.64 8.07 15.55
N SER A 29 -9.16 6.87 15.68
CA SER A 29 -9.98 6.07 14.74
C SER A 29 -10.08 6.47 13.23
N ARG A 30 -9.23 7.32 12.70
CA ARG A 30 -9.15 7.69 11.28
C ARG A 30 -8.16 6.83 10.50
N ILE A 31 -7.27 6.15 11.21
CA ILE A 31 -6.35 5.19 10.61
C ILE A 31 -7.08 3.87 10.63
N GLY A 32 -7.53 3.43 9.46
CA GLY A 32 -8.24 2.17 9.32
C GLY A 32 -7.44 1.02 9.90
N THR A 33 -8.10 0.07 10.51
CA THR A 33 -7.49 -1.11 11.13
C THR A 33 -6.53 -1.82 10.18
N GLN A 34 -6.84 -1.84 8.88
CA GLN A 34 -6.02 -2.44 7.84
C GLN A 34 -4.66 -1.74 7.68
N ARG A 35 -4.62 -0.40 7.77
CA ARG A 35 -3.38 0.36 7.68
C ARG A 35 -2.47 0.10 8.90
N GLY A 36 -3.05 -0.01 10.09
CA GLY A 36 -2.30 -0.38 11.30
C GLY A 36 -1.54 -1.70 11.13
N THR A 37 -2.18 -2.71 10.52
CA THR A 37 -1.52 -3.99 10.23
C THR A 37 -0.34 -3.83 9.25
N VAL A 38 -0.47 -2.97 8.24
CA VAL A 38 0.65 -2.66 7.33
C VAL A 38 1.79 -1.99 8.09
N TRP A 39 1.48 -1.02 8.95
CA TRP A 39 2.48 -0.30 9.74
C TRP A 39 3.25 -1.20 10.72
N GLU A 40 2.61 -2.23 11.30
CA GLU A 40 3.31 -3.25 12.08
C GLU A 40 4.44 -3.89 11.25
N VAL A 41 4.15 -4.25 9.98
CA VAL A 41 5.15 -4.83 9.07
C VAL A 41 6.24 -3.81 8.69
N LEU A 42 5.86 -2.54 8.44
CA LEU A 42 6.86 -1.51 8.10
C LEU A 42 7.85 -1.29 9.24
N ALA A 43 7.38 -1.29 10.50
CA ALA A 43 8.22 -1.16 11.68
C ALA A 43 9.20 -2.34 11.88
N ASP A 44 8.80 -3.53 11.44
CA ASP A 44 9.66 -4.72 11.48
C ASP A 44 10.71 -4.75 10.36
N VAL A 45 10.40 -4.13 9.21
CA VAL A 45 11.23 -4.21 8.00
C VAL A 45 12.22 -3.05 7.90
N PHE A 46 11.75 -1.81 8.08
CA PHE A 46 12.59 -0.62 7.91
C PHE A 46 13.32 -0.24 9.20
N ARG A 47 14.54 0.28 9.06
CA ARG A 47 15.42 0.62 10.17
C ARG A 47 15.62 2.14 10.28
N PRO A 48 15.88 2.68 11.47
CA PRO A 48 16.29 4.07 11.63
C PRO A 48 17.49 4.41 10.73
N GLY A 49 17.38 5.51 10.01
CA GLY A 49 18.40 5.97 9.06
C GLY A 49 18.20 5.51 7.62
N ASP A 50 17.32 4.53 7.34
CA ASP A 50 17.01 4.09 5.98
C ASP A 50 16.44 5.25 5.14
N ALA A 51 16.77 5.27 3.84
CA ALA A 51 16.17 6.14 2.84
C ALA A 51 15.12 5.37 2.03
N ILE A 52 13.84 5.68 2.18
CA ILE A 52 12.73 4.91 1.62
C ILE A 52 11.99 5.71 0.54
N LEU A 53 11.76 5.05 -0.61
CA LEU A 53 10.94 5.57 -1.70
C LEU A 53 9.47 5.18 -1.47
N VAL A 54 8.58 6.15 -1.26
CA VAL A 54 7.14 5.92 -1.10
C VAL A 54 6.38 6.30 -2.36
N LEU A 55 5.72 5.31 -2.96
CA LEU A 55 4.97 5.47 -4.20
C LEU A 55 3.52 5.84 -3.93
N ASN A 56 3.05 6.92 -4.60
CA ASN A 56 1.67 7.40 -4.57
C ASN A 56 1.12 7.65 -3.16
N CYS A 57 1.80 8.50 -2.40
CA CYS A 57 1.37 8.89 -1.07
C CYS A 57 0.24 9.95 -1.15
N ARG A 58 -1.02 9.49 -1.08
CA ARG A 58 -2.20 10.39 -1.17
C ARG A 58 -2.54 11.08 0.15
N THR A 59 -2.27 10.44 1.29
CA THR A 59 -2.73 10.88 2.62
C THR A 59 -1.61 11.30 3.55
N ARG A 60 -0.34 11.17 3.16
CA ARG A 60 0.86 11.47 3.96
C ARG A 60 0.96 10.71 5.29
N GLU A 61 0.01 9.84 5.62
CA GLU A 61 -0.01 9.10 6.88
C GLU A 61 1.15 8.10 6.96
N ASP A 62 1.45 7.44 5.84
CA ASP A 62 2.57 6.50 5.74
C ASP A 62 3.92 7.21 5.83
N GLU A 63 4.03 8.43 5.22
CA GLU A 63 5.22 9.28 5.36
C GLU A 63 5.45 9.68 6.81
N ILE A 64 4.38 10.14 7.49
CA ILE A 64 4.44 10.54 8.90
C ILE A 64 4.86 9.34 9.77
N PHE A 65 4.27 8.17 9.52
CA PHE A 65 4.59 6.97 10.27
C PHE A 65 6.06 6.56 10.09
N LEU A 66 6.56 6.51 8.85
CA LEU A 66 7.97 6.19 8.56
C LEU A 66 8.92 7.22 9.16
N ALA A 67 8.56 8.50 9.07
CA ALA A 67 9.34 9.55 9.70
C ALA A 67 9.43 9.40 11.23
N MET A 68 8.39 8.85 11.89
CA MET A 68 8.41 8.54 13.33
C MET A 68 9.31 7.36 13.68
N LEU A 69 9.66 6.51 12.70
CA LEU A 69 10.65 5.44 12.82
C LEU A 69 12.07 5.93 12.51
N ASP A 70 12.28 7.23 12.39
CA ASP A 70 13.58 7.85 12.02
C ASP A 70 14.07 7.42 10.63
N VAL A 71 13.11 7.24 9.70
CA VAL A 71 13.33 6.85 8.31
C VAL A 71 13.19 8.07 7.40
N SER A 72 14.17 8.30 6.52
CA SER A 72 14.11 9.34 5.51
C SER A 72 13.17 8.95 4.37
N VAL A 73 12.21 9.80 4.01
CA VAL A 73 11.19 9.48 3.02
C VAL A 73 11.28 10.41 1.81
N VAL A 74 11.32 9.80 0.62
CA VAL A 74 11.03 10.47 -0.65
C VAL A 74 9.71 9.96 -1.18
N ALA A 75 8.74 10.86 -1.33
CA ALA A 75 7.38 10.49 -1.72
C ALA A 75 6.84 11.36 -2.85
N GLY A 76 5.90 10.82 -3.62
CA GLY A 76 5.20 11.58 -4.63
C GLY A 76 3.80 11.04 -4.92
N TYR A 77 2.97 11.91 -5.51
CA TYR A 77 1.55 11.62 -5.75
C TYR A 77 1.28 10.65 -6.89
N ALA A 78 2.18 10.53 -7.85
CA ALA A 78 2.07 9.61 -8.97
C ALA A 78 3.29 8.69 -8.99
N ALA A 79 3.07 7.38 -8.85
CA ALA A 79 4.16 6.41 -8.78
C ALA A 79 5.13 6.53 -9.96
N GLU A 80 4.61 6.56 -11.19
CA GLU A 80 5.43 6.70 -12.41
C GLU A 80 6.25 8.01 -12.42
N GLY A 81 5.65 9.13 -11.98
CA GLY A 81 6.34 10.42 -11.94
C GLY A 81 7.50 10.44 -10.95
N VAL A 82 7.31 9.86 -9.76
CA VAL A 82 8.36 9.78 -8.72
C VAL A 82 9.50 8.88 -9.18
N ILE A 83 9.17 7.71 -9.69
CA ILE A 83 10.15 6.77 -10.23
C ILE A 83 11.00 7.46 -11.32
N HIS A 84 10.36 8.15 -12.26
CA HIS A 84 11.03 8.86 -13.34
C HIS A 84 11.96 9.99 -12.85
N ASP A 85 11.47 10.79 -11.88
CA ASP A 85 12.25 11.88 -11.31
C ASP A 85 13.48 11.35 -10.55
N GLU A 86 13.32 10.24 -9.79
CA GLU A 86 14.43 9.65 -9.05
C GLU A 86 15.44 8.87 -9.94
N LEU A 87 14.98 8.23 -11.02
CA LEU A 87 15.89 7.66 -12.02
C LEU A 87 16.80 8.72 -12.66
N ARG A 88 16.26 9.92 -12.93
CA ARG A 88 17.06 11.04 -13.46
C ARG A 88 18.02 11.60 -12.41
N SER A 89 17.69 11.54 -11.14
CA SER A 89 18.56 12.02 -10.06
C SER A 89 19.76 11.10 -9.80
N GLY A 90 19.69 9.83 -10.23
CA GLY A 90 20.68 8.80 -9.94
C GLY A 90 20.74 8.40 -8.48
N ARG A 91 19.71 8.75 -7.66
CA ARG A 91 19.65 8.40 -6.25
C ARG A 91 19.22 6.95 -6.10
N THR A 92 19.79 6.27 -5.08
CA THR A 92 19.37 4.93 -4.65
C THR A 92 18.73 4.98 -3.27
N PHE A 93 17.92 3.97 -2.97
CA PHE A 93 17.13 3.85 -1.74
C PHE A 93 17.40 2.51 -1.05
N ASP A 94 17.29 2.51 0.27
CA ASP A 94 17.43 1.32 1.12
C ASP A 94 16.16 0.49 1.16
N GLY A 95 15.05 1.00 0.62
CA GLY A 95 13.82 0.27 0.44
C GLY A 95 12.74 1.07 -0.29
N ALA A 96 11.62 0.43 -0.58
CA ALA A 96 10.46 1.12 -1.15
C ALA A 96 9.13 0.60 -0.58
N LEU A 97 8.14 1.49 -0.56
CA LEU A 97 6.77 1.22 -0.15
C LEU A 97 5.78 1.66 -1.23
N ALA A 98 4.93 0.73 -1.65
CA ALA A 98 3.75 1.01 -2.47
C ALA A 98 2.49 0.60 -1.70
N ASN A 99 1.93 1.51 -0.89
CA ASN A 99 0.82 1.19 -0.02
C ASN A 99 -0.54 1.51 -0.65
N PHE A 100 -1.52 0.62 -0.46
CA PHE A 100 -2.92 0.68 -0.89
C PHE A 100 -3.14 1.06 -2.35
N SER A 101 -3.07 2.32 -2.72
CA SER A 101 -3.30 2.80 -4.08
C SER A 101 -1.99 3.01 -4.87
N GLY A 102 -0.84 2.68 -4.29
CA GLY A 102 0.47 2.97 -4.86
C GLY A 102 0.66 2.46 -6.29
N LEU A 103 0.15 1.28 -6.58
CA LEU A 103 0.28 0.64 -7.89
C LEU A 103 -1.03 0.55 -8.70
N HIS A 104 -2.13 1.11 -8.22
CA HIS A 104 -3.44 0.99 -8.90
C HIS A 104 -3.50 1.66 -10.28
N SER A 105 -2.74 2.71 -10.48
CA SER A 105 -2.64 3.43 -11.76
C SER A 105 -1.60 2.84 -12.71
N ILE A 106 -0.78 1.92 -12.23
CA ILE A 106 0.29 1.30 -13.02
C ILE A 106 -0.32 0.23 -13.93
N THR A 107 -0.03 0.34 -15.21
CA THR A 107 -0.47 -0.61 -16.23
C THR A 107 0.61 -1.62 -16.58
N ASP A 108 1.89 -1.24 -16.46
CA ASP A 108 3.04 -2.09 -16.72
C ASP A 108 3.84 -2.39 -15.44
N PHE A 109 3.45 -3.48 -14.76
CA PHE A 109 4.14 -3.96 -13.57
C PHE A 109 5.58 -4.42 -13.85
N GLN A 110 5.87 -4.89 -15.07
CA GLN A 110 7.21 -5.38 -15.41
C GLN A 110 8.18 -4.20 -15.60
N GLN A 111 7.75 -3.14 -16.28
CA GLN A 111 8.56 -1.93 -16.40
C GLN A 111 8.76 -1.28 -15.02
N THR A 112 7.70 -1.19 -14.21
CA THR A 112 7.81 -0.65 -12.83
C THR A 112 8.79 -1.46 -11.98
N ALA A 113 8.77 -2.79 -12.08
CA ALA A 113 9.71 -3.64 -11.36
C ALA A 113 11.17 -3.39 -11.80
N ARG A 114 11.41 -3.20 -13.10
CA ARG A 114 12.73 -2.86 -13.64
C ARG A 114 13.23 -1.52 -13.12
N ASP A 115 12.36 -0.51 -13.17
CA ASP A 115 12.70 0.85 -12.75
C ASP A 115 13.00 0.92 -11.24
N LEU A 116 12.17 0.24 -10.42
CA LEU A 116 12.42 0.09 -8.99
C LEU A 116 13.72 -0.67 -8.70
N ALA A 117 14.04 -1.66 -9.52
CA ALA A 117 15.30 -2.38 -9.37
C ALA A 117 16.54 -1.50 -9.65
N CYS A 118 16.42 -0.47 -10.48
CA CYS A 118 17.49 0.52 -10.68
C CYS A 118 17.61 1.51 -9.52
N LEU A 119 16.53 1.73 -8.78
CA LEU A 119 16.48 2.69 -7.67
C LEU A 119 16.82 2.08 -6.31
N LEU A 120 16.68 0.76 -6.16
CA LEU A 120 16.87 0.08 -4.88
C LEU A 120 18.26 -0.56 -4.80
N THR A 121 18.89 -0.43 -3.64
CA THR A 121 20.12 -1.14 -3.31
C THR A 121 19.91 -2.65 -3.28
N MET A 122 20.98 -3.43 -3.43
CA MET A 122 20.90 -4.89 -3.37
C MET A 122 20.49 -5.35 -1.97
N GLY A 123 19.56 -6.30 -1.91
CA GLY A 123 18.97 -6.73 -0.63
C GLY A 123 17.88 -5.81 -0.08
N ALA A 124 17.62 -4.67 -0.73
CA ALA A 124 16.62 -3.71 -0.27
C ALA A 124 15.20 -4.30 -0.28
N PRO A 125 14.41 -4.09 0.80
CA PRO A 125 13.02 -4.49 0.88
C PRO A 125 12.12 -3.62 -0.02
N LEU A 126 11.16 -4.27 -0.68
CA LEU A 126 10.07 -3.62 -1.36
C LEU A 126 8.75 -4.16 -0.81
N ILE A 127 8.00 -3.30 -0.13
CA ILE A 127 6.68 -3.62 0.42
C ILE A 127 5.59 -3.13 -0.53
N VAL A 128 4.73 -4.04 -0.96
CA VAL A 128 3.62 -3.73 -1.88
C VAL A 128 2.29 -4.15 -1.25
N CYS A 129 1.43 -3.20 -0.96
CA CYS A 129 0.06 -3.44 -0.54
C CYS A 129 -0.90 -3.07 -1.67
N ILE A 130 -1.56 -4.07 -2.25
CA ILE A 130 -2.40 -3.91 -3.45
C ILE A 130 -3.74 -4.59 -3.27
N SER A 131 -4.81 -3.99 -3.82
CA SER A 131 -6.17 -4.56 -3.72
C SER A 131 -6.27 -5.90 -4.45
N THR A 132 -6.97 -6.83 -3.82
CA THR A 132 -7.19 -8.17 -4.38
C THR A 132 -8.33 -8.16 -5.41
N ARG A 133 -8.32 -9.15 -6.28
CA ARG A 133 -9.39 -9.37 -7.28
C ARG A 133 -10.71 -9.85 -6.64
N PHE A 134 -10.65 -10.42 -5.46
CA PHE A 134 -11.81 -10.89 -4.72
C PHE A 134 -11.69 -10.51 -3.24
N CYS A 135 -12.68 -9.78 -2.74
CA CYS A 135 -12.77 -9.43 -1.32
C CYS A 135 -14.00 -10.10 -0.71
N LEU A 136 -13.78 -11.09 0.14
CA LEU A 136 -14.86 -11.91 0.73
C LEU A 136 -15.86 -11.05 1.50
N SER A 137 -15.38 -10.18 2.39
CA SER A 137 -16.23 -9.34 3.23
C SER A 137 -17.05 -8.34 2.40
N GLU A 138 -16.47 -7.74 1.36
CA GLU A 138 -17.16 -6.84 0.43
C GLU A 138 -18.21 -7.60 -0.39
N THR A 139 -17.84 -8.76 -0.93
CA THR A 139 -18.74 -9.59 -1.73
C THR A 139 -19.95 -9.99 -0.92
N LEU A 140 -19.77 -10.51 0.31
CA LEU A 140 -20.88 -10.89 1.20
C LEU A 140 -21.76 -9.68 1.55
N TRP A 141 -21.17 -8.52 1.84
CA TRP A 141 -21.90 -7.29 2.14
C TRP A 141 -22.84 -6.86 1.01
N PHE A 142 -22.37 -6.91 -0.23
CA PHE A 142 -23.19 -6.54 -1.39
C PHE A 142 -24.20 -7.63 -1.76
N LEU A 143 -23.88 -8.90 -1.59
CA LEU A 143 -24.84 -10.02 -1.81
C LEU A 143 -26.03 -9.93 -0.88
N VAL A 144 -25.83 -9.69 0.43
CA VAL A 144 -26.92 -9.50 1.41
C VAL A 144 -27.83 -8.32 1.04
N ARG A 145 -27.30 -7.34 0.30
CA ARG A 145 -28.06 -6.18 -0.21
C ARG A 145 -28.60 -6.35 -1.60
N CYS A 146 -28.53 -7.56 -2.18
CA CYS A 146 -28.96 -7.88 -3.56
C CYS A 146 -28.27 -7.03 -4.64
N LYS A 147 -27.05 -6.51 -4.34
CA LYS A 147 -26.24 -5.70 -5.29
C LYS A 147 -25.20 -6.58 -5.98
N TYR A 148 -25.64 -7.49 -6.82
CA TYR A 148 -24.78 -8.50 -7.46
C TYR A 148 -23.66 -7.89 -8.33
N ARG A 149 -23.94 -6.80 -9.06
CA ARG A 149 -22.94 -6.12 -9.89
C ARG A 149 -21.79 -5.55 -9.05
N ASP A 150 -22.11 -4.97 -7.89
CA ASP A 150 -21.12 -4.42 -6.97
C ASP A 150 -20.34 -5.54 -6.27
N ALA A 151 -20.99 -6.65 -5.94
CA ALA A 151 -20.38 -7.80 -5.30
C ALA A 151 -19.23 -8.40 -6.13
N PHE A 152 -19.35 -8.40 -7.46
CA PHE A 152 -18.38 -8.99 -8.38
C PHE A 152 -17.62 -7.96 -9.22
N ARG A 153 -17.66 -6.66 -8.87
CA ARG A 153 -17.03 -5.58 -9.64
C ARG A 153 -15.52 -5.74 -9.87
N ARG A 154 -14.82 -6.40 -8.94
CA ARG A 154 -13.37 -6.62 -9.01
C ARG A 154 -12.99 -7.86 -9.84
N SER A 155 -13.92 -8.78 -10.08
CA SER A 155 -13.65 -10.09 -10.68
C SER A 155 -13.08 -9.99 -12.11
N SER A 156 -13.44 -8.94 -12.85
CA SER A 156 -12.89 -8.65 -14.18
C SER A 156 -11.40 -8.27 -14.18
N GLY A 157 -10.83 -7.98 -13.02
CA GLY A 157 -9.44 -7.50 -12.88
C GLY A 157 -9.26 -6.01 -13.19
N ILE A 158 -10.26 -5.33 -13.73
CA ILE A 158 -10.25 -3.88 -13.98
C ILE A 158 -11.64 -3.35 -13.62
N ALA A 159 -11.69 -2.30 -12.81
CA ALA A 159 -12.92 -1.57 -12.55
C ALA A 159 -12.75 -0.08 -12.89
N THR A 160 -13.75 0.51 -13.47
CA THR A 160 -13.83 1.95 -13.70
C THR A 160 -14.59 2.58 -12.54
N VAL A 161 -13.95 3.49 -11.82
CA VAL A 161 -14.54 4.22 -10.69
C VAL A 161 -14.58 5.70 -11.04
N LYS A 162 -15.73 6.34 -10.86
CA LYS A 162 -15.84 7.79 -10.95
C LYS A 162 -15.31 8.43 -9.69
N VAL A 163 -14.24 9.23 -9.83
CA VAL A 163 -13.68 10.04 -8.76
C VAL A 163 -13.88 11.51 -9.15
N ARG A 164 -14.83 12.18 -8.47
CA ARG A 164 -15.37 13.47 -8.90
C ARG A 164 -15.89 13.34 -10.36
N ASP A 165 -15.44 14.14 -11.30
CA ASP A 165 -15.90 14.09 -12.71
C ASP A 165 -14.96 13.31 -13.63
N ARG A 166 -14.03 12.52 -13.08
CA ARG A 166 -13.07 11.74 -13.87
C ARG A 166 -13.28 10.25 -13.67
N GLU A 167 -13.23 9.50 -14.76
CA GLU A 167 -13.19 8.04 -14.72
C GLU A 167 -11.76 7.57 -14.52
N VAL A 168 -11.55 6.81 -13.45
CA VAL A 168 -10.25 6.22 -13.12
C VAL A 168 -10.36 4.71 -13.24
N LYS A 169 -9.48 4.10 -14.04
CA LYS A 169 -9.37 2.65 -14.13
C LYS A 169 -8.49 2.16 -12.99
N ILE A 170 -9.03 1.24 -12.20
CA ILE A 170 -8.33 0.58 -11.11
C ILE A 170 -8.02 -0.85 -11.53
N HIS A 171 -6.76 -1.24 -11.46
CA HIS A 171 -6.31 -2.59 -11.72
C HIS A 171 -6.33 -3.43 -10.43
N TYR A 172 -6.87 -4.65 -10.54
CA TYR A 172 -6.89 -5.67 -9.49
C TYR A 172 -6.08 -6.88 -9.96
N PRO A 173 -4.75 -6.87 -9.83
CA PRO A 173 -3.93 -7.97 -10.29
C PRO A 173 -4.07 -9.20 -9.40
N THR A 174 -3.81 -10.36 -9.95
CA THR A 174 -3.63 -11.59 -9.17
C THR A 174 -2.24 -11.64 -8.56
N LEU A 175 -2.08 -12.39 -7.47
CA LEU A 175 -0.76 -12.67 -6.88
C LEU A 175 0.22 -13.23 -7.90
N ARG A 176 -0.25 -14.10 -8.82
CA ARG A 176 0.57 -14.71 -9.88
C ARG A 176 1.10 -13.68 -10.87
N GLU A 177 0.26 -12.72 -11.28
CA GLU A 177 0.64 -11.63 -12.19
C GLU A 177 1.71 -10.74 -11.55
N VAL A 178 1.49 -10.29 -10.32
CA VAL A 178 2.46 -9.46 -9.61
C VAL A 178 3.78 -10.20 -9.41
N ARG A 179 3.73 -11.44 -8.89
CA ARG A 179 4.92 -12.26 -8.68
C ARG A 179 5.71 -12.46 -9.98
N LYS A 180 5.03 -12.76 -11.11
CA LYS A 180 5.68 -12.96 -12.41
C LYS A 180 6.37 -11.69 -12.89
N SER A 181 5.74 -10.53 -12.74
CA SER A 181 6.29 -9.25 -13.20
C SER A 181 7.51 -8.81 -12.39
N PHE A 182 7.51 -9.09 -11.07
CA PHE A 182 8.60 -8.69 -10.19
C PHE A 182 9.74 -9.71 -10.12
N SER A 183 9.48 -11.01 -10.37
CA SER A 183 10.47 -12.10 -10.22
C SER A 183 11.78 -11.94 -10.98
N PRO A 184 11.89 -11.20 -12.10
CA PRO A 184 13.17 -10.97 -12.74
C PRO A 184 14.16 -10.15 -11.89
N PHE A 185 13.66 -9.34 -10.95
CA PHE A 185 14.47 -8.41 -10.18
C PHE A 185 14.32 -8.55 -8.68
N PHE A 186 13.23 -9.18 -8.24
CA PHE A 186 12.86 -9.29 -6.83
C PHE A 186 12.49 -10.72 -6.46
N LEU A 187 12.96 -11.16 -5.28
CA LEU A 187 12.54 -12.40 -4.65
C LEU A 187 11.36 -12.11 -3.71
N MET A 188 10.24 -12.79 -3.90
CA MET A 188 9.09 -12.66 -3.00
C MET A 188 9.28 -13.57 -1.78
N HIS A 189 9.40 -12.98 -0.60
CA HIS A 189 9.55 -13.70 0.67
C HIS A 189 8.22 -14.07 1.29
N SER A 190 7.27 -13.13 1.32
CA SER A 190 5.98 -13.37 1.95
C SER A 190 4.82 -12.69 1.23
N CYS A 191 3.62 -13.22 1.51
CA CYS A 191 2.37 -12.64 1.09
C CYS A 191 1.35 -12.88 2.20
N MET A 192 0.70 -11.81 2.70
CA MET A 192 -0.38 -11.90 3.66
C MET A 192 -1.62 -11.14 3.18
N GLY A 193 -2.80 -11.60 3.57
CA GLY A 193 -4.06 -10.90 3.32
C GLY A 193 -4.25 -9.76 4.32
N ILE A 194 -4.77 -8.64 3.86
CA ILE A 194 -5.16 -7.50 4.69
C ILE A 194 -6.66 -7.32 4.55
N GLY A 195 -7.37 -7.27 5.67
CA GLY A 195 -8.82 -7.12 5.67
C GLY A 195 -9.53 -8.35 5.10
N VAL A 196 -9.15 -9.55 5.53
CA VAL A 196 -9.82 -10.81 5.16
C VAL A 196 -11.17 -10.91 5.88
N ALA A 197 -11.17 -10.78 7.20
CA ALA A 197 -12.36 -10.74 8.05
C ALA A 197 -12.82 -9.30 8.30
N ILE A 198 -11.89 -8.34 8.37
CA ILE A 198 -12.17 -6.92 8.52
C ILE A 198 -12.65 -6.38 7.18
N PRO A 199 -13.84 -5.79 7.09
CA PRO A 199 -14.35 -5.25 5.84
C PRO A 199 -13.56 -4.03 5.37
N PRO A 200 -13.71 -3.65 4.08
CA PRO A 200 -13.09 -2.46 3.51
C PRO A 200 -13.34 -1.19 4.31
N LEU A 201 -12.42 -0.25 4.22
CA LEU A 201 -12.40 1.00 5.00
C LEU A 201 -13.72 1.79 4.96
N TYR A 202 -14.43 1.78 3.83
CA TYR A 202 -15.71 2.49 3.69
C TYR A 202 -16.87 1.84 4.47
N LEU A 203 -16.71 0.57 4.94
CA LEU A 203 -17.65 -0.13 5.82
C LEU A 203 -17.23 -0.06 7.30
N GLU A 204 -16.01 0.34 7.57
CA GLU A 204 -15.43 0.41 8.91
C GLU A 204 -16.24 1.30 9.89
N PRO A 205 -16.81 2.46 9.49
CA PRO A 205 -17.62 3.29 10.37
C PRO A 205 -18.84 2.57 10.98
N VAL A 206 -19.36 1.55 10.29
CA VAL A 206 -20.45 0.72 10.80
C VAL A 206 -19.96 -0.18 11.93
N LEU A 207 -18.75 -0.72 11.82
CA LEU A 207 -18.14 -1.62 12.79
C LEU A 207 -17.62 -0.89 14.04
N HIS A 208 -17.25 0.37 13.94
CA HIS A 208 -16.83 1.16 15.11
C HIS A 208 -17.92 1.26 16.18
N LYS A 209 -19.18 1.09 15.80
CA LYS A 209 -20.31 0.99 16.75
C LYS A 209 -20.26 -0.30 17.58
N TYR A 210 -19.50 -1.30 17.14
CA TYR A 210 -19.43 -2.64 17.75
C TYR A 210 -17.98 -3.04 18.04
N PRO A 211 -17.31 -2.42 19.04
CA PRO A 211 -15.86 -2.61 19.26
C PRO A 211 -15.48 -4.06 19.59
N ARG A 212 -16.37 -4.82 20.26
CA ARG A 212 -16.12 -6.24 20.55
C ARG A 212 -16.08 -7.09 19.26
N VAL A 213 -16.98 -6.80 18.31
CA VAL A 213 -16.99 -7.46 16.99
C VAL A 213 -15.73 -7.13 16.22
N LEU A 214 -15.33 -5.86 16.20
CA LEU A 214 -14.12 -5.42 15.54
C LEU A 214 -12.86 -6.10 16.12
N SER A 215 -12.78 -6.24 17.46
CA SER A 215 -11.68 -6.94 18.13
C SER A 215 -11.63 -8.43 17.76
N LEU A 216 -12.79 -9.08 17.66
CA LEU A 216 -12.88 -10.48 17.23
C LEU A 216 -12.44 -10.63 15.76
N LEU A 217 -12.90 -9.74 14.87
CA LEU A 217 -12.50 -9.76 13.46
C LEU A 217 -11.01 -9.53 13.28
N ARG A 218 -10.38 -8.64 14.06
CA ARG A 218 -8.94 -8.45 14.12
C ARG A 218 -8.19 -9.71 14.53
N LEU A 219 -8.69 -10.42 15.55
CA LEU A 219 -8.08 -11.66 16.01
C LEU A 219 -8.15 -12.75 14.92
N ILE A 220 -9.29 -12.86 14.24
CA ILE A 220 -9.46 -13.78 13.10
C ILE A 220 -8.50 -13.40 11.99
N ASP A 221 -8.47 -12.13 11.58
CA ASP A 221 -7.61 -11.62 10.50
C ASP A 221 -6.14 -11.98 10.74
N ARG A 222 -5.60 -11.72 11.94
CA ARG A 222 -4.22 -12.06 12.32
C ARG A 222 -3.90 -13.55 12.18
N ARG A 223 -4.88 -14.45 12.45
CA ARG A 223 -4.66 -15.90 12.37
C ARG A 223 -4.77 -16.46 10.98
N VAL A 224 -5.64 -15.89 10.14
CA VAL A 224 -5.94 -16.47 8.82
C VAL A 224 -5.23 -15.77 7.66
N SER A 225 -4.71 -14.57 7.87
CA SER A 225 -4.11 -13.71 6.83
C SER A 225 -2.96 -14.37 6.06
N HIS A 226 -2.23 -15.29 6.70
CA HIS A 226 -1.08 -15.99 6.09
C HIS A 226 -1.47 -17.29 5.36
N LEU A 227 -2.69 -17.77 5.54
CA LEU A 227 -3.12 -19.02 4.93
C LEU A 227 -3.15 -18.90 3.40
N PRO A 228 -2.64 -19.91 2.65
CA PRO A 228 -2.39 -19.83 1.20
C PRO A 228 -3.57 -19.34 0.37
N PHE A 229 -4.78 -19.82 0.65
CA PHE A 229 -5.98 -19.41 -0.10
C PHE A 229 -6.58 -18.11 0.44
N VAL A 230 -6.48 -17.89 1.75
CA VAL A 230 -7.10 -16.77 2.45
C VAL A 230 -6.40 -15.45 2.16
N ARG A 231 -5.08 -15.46 2.00
CA ARG A 231 -4.28 -14.25 1.71
C ARG A 231 -4.64 -13.52 0.42
N THR A 232 -5.42 -14.13 -0.47
CA THR A 232 -5.86 -13.54 -1.74
C THR A 232 -7.34 -13.18 -1.79
N ILE A 233 -8.09 -13.39 -0.69
CA ILE A 233 -9.52 -13.08 -0.60
C ILE A 233 -9.83 -11.96 0.40
N GLY A 234 -8.80 -11.28 0.93
CA GLY A 234 -8.94 -10.06 1.71
C GLY A 234 -9.22 -8.84 0.84
N ASP A 235 -9.36 -7.68 1.44
CA ASP A 235 -9.49 -6.40 0.72
C ASP A 235 -8.21 -6.06 -0.05
N HIS A 236 -7.05 -6.30 0.61
CA HIS A 236 -5.72 -6.14 0.01
C HIS A 236 -4.85 -7.36 0.27
N MET A 237 -3.77 -7.48 -0.48
CA MET A 237 -2.65 -8.37 -0.20
C MET A 237 -1.39 -7.54 0.01
N LEU A 238 -0.65 -7.85 1.08
CA LEU A 238 0.64 -7.27 1.41
C LEU A 238 1.73 -8.24 0.99
N LEU A 239 2.60 -7.78 0.12
CA LEU A 239 3.69 -8.55 -0.47
C LEU A 239 5.01 -7.98 0.03
N TYR A 240 5.90 -8.84 0.48
CA TYR A 240 7.27 -8.50 0.80
C TYR A 240 8.20 -9.09 -0.24
N PHE A 241 8.92 -8.23 -0.92
CA PHE A 241 9.95 -8.55 -1.89
C PHE A 241 11.30 -8.05 -1.41
N GLU A 242 12.36 -8.70 -1.85
CA GLU A 242 13.75 -8.30 -1.68
C GLU A 242 14.41 -8.13 -3.04
N ARG A 243 15.18 -7.06 -3.22
CA ARG A 243 15.95 -6.80 -4.43
C ARG A 243 17.07 -7.82 -4.57
N VAL A 244 17.07 -8.60 -5.65
CA VAL A 244 18.08 -9.61 -5.94
C VAL A 244 18.85 -9.28 -7.22
N GLN A 245 20.09 -9.75 -7.29
CA GLN A 245 20.92 -9.61 -8.49
C GLN A 245 20.45 -10.63 -9.53
N ARG A 246 20.08 -10.15 -10.70
CA ARG A 246 19.91 -10.95 -11.91
C ARG A 246 20.54 -10.26 -13.09
#